data_44e94919f1897c81190cb48eb4b5c21c
#
_entry.id   44e94919f1897c81190cb48eb4b5c21c
#
_cell.length_a   1.000
_cell.length_b   1.000
_cell.length_c   1.000
_cell.angle_alpha   90.00
_cell.angle_beta   90.00
_cell.angle_gamma   90.00
#
_symmetry.space_group_name_H-M   'P 1'
#
loop_
_entity.id
_entity.type
_entity.pdbx_description
1 polymer ?
#
loop_
_entity_poly.entity_id
_entity_poly.type
_entity_poly.pdbx_seq_one_letter_code
_entity_poly.pdbx_strand_id
1 'polypeptide(L)'
;MREDKIFVLALVLLANIIPLSSGSGYVLHVFGNANMDGTIDWEDIATLREIISNNISPTDLADANLDGEVDLRDITQVELIINGTEKDLSLLDGNDLPITINKPVERIVVEYLDNADLMQILKKTDRVVGVDLAVAKSPAEFPEMSNRTCVGAMHKEPDYEKVLSLDPDLLLLFSNVTQEKDKNLPGVPVLFAGLYYPDLLKPETSAFTDAVRKLGYVLDAQQDAEEYIQWHMNSLNRLVETTGSIPDSERPTVLVLSLIHI
;
A
#
# COMPACT_ATOMS: atom_id res chain seq x y z
N MET A 1 16.74 -61.75 -9.25
CA MET A 1 15.97 -60.69 -9.88
C MET A 1 15.32 -59.91 -8.77
N ARG A 2 15.87 -58.73 -8.46
CA ARG A 2 15.34 -57.79 -7.47
C ARG A 2 14.64 -56.67 -8.25
N GLU A 3 13.33 -56.51 -8.05
CA GLU A 3 12.57 -55.41 -8.60
C GLU A 3 12.76 -54.19 -7.70
N ASP A 4 13.47 -53.18 -8.20
CA ASP A 4 13.59 -51.89 -7.54
C ASP A 4 12.32 -51.06 -7.82
N LYS A 5 11.49 -50.94 -6.80
CA LYS A 5 10.32 -50.04 -6.83
C LYS A 5 10.80 -48.60 -6.63
N ILE A 6 10.81 -47.81 -7.68
CA ILE A 6 11.00 -46.35 -7.63
C ILE A 6 9.73 -45.72 -7.03
N PHE A 7 9.87 -45.22 -5.80
CA PHE A 7 8.84 -44.36 -5.18
C PHE A 7 9.01 -42.94 -5.71
N VAL A 8 8.13 -42.52 -6.60
CA VAL A 8 8.02 -41.13 -6.99
C VAL A 8 7.18 -40.43 -5.90
N LEU A 9 7.88 -39.68 -5.06
CA LEU A 9 7.24 -38.79 -4.06
C LEU A 9 6.74 -37.55 -4.78
N ALA A 10 5.48 -37.52 -5.13
CA ALA A 10 4.80 -36.29 -5.62
C ALA A 10 4.61 -35.35 -4.42
N LEU A 11 5.46 -34.35 -4.33
CA LEU A 11 5.30 -33.24 -3.38
C LEU A 11 4.15 -32.36 -3.88
N VAL A 12 2.94 -32.59 -3.38
CA VAL A 12 1.81 -31.68 -3.60
C VAL A 12 2.02 -30.49 -2.68
N LEU A 13 2.58 -29.42 -3.21
CA LEU A 13 2.50 -28.10 -2.60
C LEU A 13 1.03 -27.68 -2.62
N LEU A 14 0.35 -27.89 -1.50
CA LEU A 14 -0.91 -27.22 -1.21
C LEU A 14 -0.58 -25.72 -1.02
N ALA A 15 -0.58 -24.98 -2.12
CA ALA A 15 -0.78 -23.54 -2.04
C ALA A 15 -2.16 -23.37 -1.38
N ASN A 16 -2.18 -22.80 -0.19
CA ASN A 16 -3.40 -22.28 0.40
C ASN A 16 -3.84 -21.11 -0.50
N ILE A 17 -4.61 -21.42 -1.53
CA ILE A 17 -5.36 -20.43 -2.28
C ILE A 17 -6.44 -19.97 -1.30
N ILE A 18 -6.16 -18.85 -0.61
CA ILE A 18 -7.22 -18.09 0.05
C ILE A 18 -8.13 -17.65 -1.11
N PRO A 19 -9.40 -18.06 -1.16
CA PRO A 19 -10.27 -17.56 -2.19
C PRO A 19 -10.42 -16.06 -1.94
N LEU A 20 -9.77 -15.23 -2.75
CA LEU A 20 -10.15 -13.82 -2.83
C LEU A 20 -11.61 -13.81 -3.27
N SER A 21 -12.46 -13.28 -2.40
CA SER A 21 -13.87 -13.08 -2.74
C SER A 21 -13.94 -12.04 -3.85
N SER A 22 -14.13 -12.50 -5.08
CA SER A 22 -14.55 -11.68 -6.19
C SER A 22 -15.93 -11.11 -5.84
N GLY A 23 -15.96 -9.83 -5.41
CA GLY A 23 -17.24 -9.18 -5.06
C GLY A 23 -17.15 -7.89 -4.25
N SER A 24 -15.99 -7.37 -3.88
CA SER A 24 -15.88 -6.02 -3.35
C SER A 24 -15.74 -5.05 -4.53
N GLY A 25 -16.57 -4.01 -4.60
CA GLY A 25 -16.42 -2.94 -5.60
C GLY A 25 -15.19 -2.05 -5.32
N TYR A 26 -14.11 -2.63 -4.79
CA TYR A 26 -12.85 -2.00 -4.52
C TYR A 26 -11.93 -2.16 -5.73
N VAL A 27 -11.26 -1.08 -6.11
CA VAL A 27 -10.25 -1.05 -7.17
C VAL A 27 -8.90 -0.72 -6.55
N LEU A 28 -7.91 -1.57 -6.78
CA LEU A 28 -6.52 -1.30 -6.42
C LEU A 28 -5.91 -0.32 -7.43
N HIS A 29 -5.53 0.87 -6.97
CA HIS A 29 -5.01 1.94 -7.81
C HIS A 29 -3.50 1.79 -8.11
N VAL A 30 -3.12 0.64 -8.63
CA VAL A 30 -1.78 0.32 -9.14
C VAL A 30 -1.90 0.03 -10.63
N PHE A 31 -1.05 0.63 -11.44
CA PHE A 31 -1.03 0.40 -12.90
C PHE A 31 -0.62 -1.04 -13.19
N GLY A 32 -1.32 -1.67 -14.11
CA GLY A 32 -1.29 -3.10 -14.36
C GLY A 32 -2.53 -3.83 -13.83
N ASN A 33 -3.34 -3.20 -12.97
CA ASN A 33 -4.67 -3.69 -12.59
C ASN A 33 -5.66 -3.44 -13.74
N ALA A 34 -5.52 -4.23 -14.80
CA ALA A 34 -6.24 -4.01 -16.06
C ALA A 34 -7.73 -4.38 -15.97
N ASN A 35 -8.11 -5.29 -15.09
CA ASN A 35 -9.50 -5.68 -14.84
C ASN A 35 -10.21 -4.79 -13.81
N MET A 36 -9.49 -3.82 -13.21
CA MET A 36 -10.01 -2.85 -12.23
C MET A 36 -10.60 -3.53 -10.98
N ASP A 37 -9.98 -4.60 -10.49
CA ASP A 37 -10.36 -5.26 -9.25
C ASP A 37 -9.41 -4.93 -8.07
N GLY A 38 -9.39 -5.74 -7.02
CA GLY A 38 -8.63 -5.50 -5.80
C GLY A 38 -7.19 -6.03 -5.80
N THR A 39 -6.71 -6.63 -6.90
CA THR A 39 -5.42 -7.32 -6.97
C THR A 39 -4.75 -7.13 -8.32
N ILE A 40 -3.47 -7.50 -8.42
CA ILE A 40 -2.80 -7.70 -9.70
C ILE A 40 -2.44 -9.18 -9.82
N ASP A 41 -3.04 -9.85 -10.81
CA ASP A 41 -2.84 -11.28 -11.03
C ASP A 41 -2.96 -11.69 -12.52
N TRP A 42 -3.14 -13.00 -12.77
CA TRP A 42 -3.21 -13.51 -14.15
C TRP A 42 -4.49 -13.12 -14.90
N GLU A 43 -5.53 -12.65 -14.21
CA GLU A 43 -6.77 -12.15 -14.82
C GLU A 43 -6.54 -10.79 -15.48
N ASP A 44 -5.60 -9.97 -14.93
CA ASP A 44 -5.16 -8.73 -15.57
C ASP A 44 -4.46 -8.99 -16.90
N ILE A 45 -3.59 -10.02 -16.95
CA ILE A 45 -2.94 -10.42 -18.20
C ILE A 45 -3.98 -10.91 -19.22
N ALA A 46 -5.01 -11.63 -18.80
CA ALA A 46 -6.10 -12.02 -19.69
C ALA A 46 -6.85 -10.80 -20.22
N THR A 47 -7.14 -9.83 -19.37
CA THR A 47 -7.78 -8.55 -19.73
C THR A 47 -6.91 -7.74 -20.71
N LEU A 48 -5.59 -7.61 -20.45
CA LEU A 48 -4.66 -6.94 -21.37
C LEU A 48 -4.63 -7.58 -22.76
N ARG A 49 -4.69 -8.91 -22.83
CA ARG A 49 -4.76 -9.61 -24.14
C ARG A 49 -6.02 -9.27 -24.91
N GLU A 50 -7.17 -9.15 -24.23
CA GLU A 50 -8.42 -8.73 -24.86
C GLU A 50 -8.37 -7.27 -25.33
N ILE A 51 -7.73 -6.37 -24.54
CA ILE A 51 -7.50 -4.97 -24.92
C ILE A 51 -6.60 -4.89 -26.16
N ILE A 52 -5.45 -5.56 -26.15
CA ILE A 52 -4.48 -5.56 -27.26
C ILE A 52 -5.08 -6.16 -28.52
N SER A 53 -5.97 -7.13 -28.38
CA SER A 53 -6.72 -7.74 -29.52
C SER A 53 -7.87 -6.86 -30.00
N ASN A 54 -8.09 -5.68 -29.43
CA ASN A 54 -9.20 -4.76 -29.71
C ASN A 54 -10.59 -5.35 -29.48
N ASN A 55 -10.71 -6.34 -28.58
CA ASN A 55 -12.00 -6.92 -28.21
C ASN A 55 -12.72 -6.06 -27.16
N ILE A 56 -11.95 -5.37 -26.30
CA ILE A 56 -12.46 -4.44 -25.30
C ILE A 56 -11.63 -3.15 -25.28
N SER A 57 -12.19 -2.07 -24.75
CA SER A 57 -11.46 -0.80 -24.59
C SER A 57 -10.46 -0.88 -23.42
N PRO A 58 -9.33 -0.16 -23.50
CA PRO A 58 -8.42 -0.03 -22.37
C PRO A 58 -9.10 0.56 -21.14
N THR A 59 -8.74 0.06 -19.97
CA THR A 59 -9.10 0.64 -18.67
C THR A 59 -8.05 1.68 -18.25
N ASP A 60 -8.37 2.50 -17.24
CA ASP A 60 -7.50 3.58 -16.77
C ASP A 60 -6.17 3.08 -16.16
N LEU A 61 -6.11 1.82 -15.72
CA LEU A 61 -4.93 1.21 -15.11
C LEU A 61 -4.24 0.15 -16.00
N ALA A 62 -4.67 0.01 -17.26
CA ALA A 62 -4.13 -1.01 -18.18
C ALA A 62 -2.71 -0.71 -18.68
N ASP A 63 -2.29 0.58 -18.76
CA ASP A 63 -0.93 0.99 -19.13
C ASP A 63 0.02 0.79 -17.93
N ALA A 64 0.51 -0.44 -17.79
CA ALA A 64 1.24 -0.88 -16.59
C ALA A 64 2.63 -0.21 -16.46
N ASN A 65 3.23 0.17 -17.56
CA ASN A 65 4.55 0.80 -17.62
C ASN A 65 4.50 2.33 -17.78
N LEU A 66 3.30 2.93 -17.92
CA LEU A 66 3.04 4.36 -18.10
C LEU A 66 3.78 4.97 -19.31
N ASP A 67 3.88 4.24 -20.43
CA ASP A 67 4.50 4.78 -21.65
C ASP A 67 3.47 5.41 -22.62
N GLY A 68 2.17 5.33 -22.30
CA GLY A 68 1.06 5.92 -23.02
C GLY A 68 0.43 4.98 -24.05
N GLU A 69 0.87 3.74 -24.16
CA GLU A 69 0.34 2.72 -25.04
C GLU A 69 0.03 1.44 -24.25
N VAL A 70 -1.06 0.73 -24.59
CA VAL A 70 -1.35 -0.58 -24.00
C VAL A 70 -0.94 -1.67 -24.99
N ASP A 71 0.17 -2.36 -24.70
CA ASP A 71 0.74 -3.37 -25.59
C ASP A 71 1.37 -4.57 -24.82
N LEU A 72 2.20 -5.35 -25.50
CA LEU A 72 2.86 -6.51 -24.88
C LEU A 72 3.85 -6.16 -23.78
N ARG A 73 4.31 -4.91 -23.71
CA ARG A 73 5.20 -4.44 -22.64
C ARG A 73 4.46 -4.38 -21.30
N ASP A 74 3.16 -4.04 -21.34
CA ASP A 74 2.32 -4.02 -20.14
C ASP A 74 2.08 -5.42 -19.60
N ILE A 75 1.86 -6.40 -20.48
CA ILE A 75 1.80 -7.81 -20.05
C ILE A 75 3.11 -8.21 -19.35
N THR A 76 4.25 -7.83 -19.91
CA THR A 76 5.55 -8.12 -19.30
C THR A 76 5.68 -7.42 -17.95
N GLN A 77 5.26 -6.17 -17.83
CA GLN A 77 5.30 -5.42 -16.58
C GLN A 77 4.40 -6.08 -15.51
N VAL A 78 3.18 -6.49 -15.88
CA VAL A 78 2.27 -7.21 -14.97
C VAL A 78 2.86 -8.56 -14.55
N GLU A 79 3.49 -9.31 -15.46
CA GLU A 79 4.21 -10.55 -15.11
C GLU A 79 5.34 -10.31 -14.11
N LEU A 80 6.07 -9.20 -14.24
CA LEU A 80 7.11 -8.82 -13.28
C LEU A 80 6.51 -8.50 -11.91
N ILE A 81 5.40 -7.73 -11.85
CA ILE A 81 4.70 -7.39 -10.61
C ILE A 81 4.19 -8.65 -9.90
N ILE A 82 3.54 -9.56 -10.63
CA ILE A 82 3.04 -10.84 -10.06
C ILE A 82 4.19 -11.66 -9.47
N ASN A 83 5.37 -11.63 -10.09
CA ASN A 83 6.54 -12.37 -9.63
C ASN A 83 7.39 -11.61 -8.59
N GLY A 84 7.06 -10.35 -8.26
CA GLY A 84 7.84 -9.49 -7.36
C GLY A 84 9.26 -9.20 -7.86
N THR A 85 9.42 -9.00 -9.17
CA THR A 85 10.73 -8.78 -9.83
C THR A 85 10.75 -7.52 -10.68
N GLU A 86 9.70 -6.72 -10.60
CA GLU A 86 9.60 -5.42 -11.26
C GLU A 86 10.71 -4.46 -10.78
N LYS A 87 11.14 -3.57 -11.66
CA LYS A 87 12.12 -2.52 -11.35
C LYS A 87 11.46 -1.19 -11.07
N ASP A 88 10.28 -1.01 -11.62
CA ASP A 88 9.45 0.18 -11.47
C ASP A 88 8.02 -0.26 -11.15
N LEU A 89 7.39 0.42 -10.21
CA LEU A 89 5.99 0.24 -9.89
C LEU A 89 5.27 1.58 -10.00
N SER A 90 4.26 1.65 -10.85
CA SER A 90 3.45 2.84 -11.05
C SER A 90 2.10 2.71 -10.36
N LEU A 91 1.65 3.77 -9.69
CA LEU A 91 0.38 3.80 -8.95
C LEU A 91 -0.20 5.21 -8.91
N LEU A 92 -1.47 5.33 -8.54
CA LEU A 92 -2.06 6.61 -8.17
C LEU A 92 -1.81 6.88 -6.69
N ASP A 93 -1.28 8.06 -6.37
CA ASP A 93 -1.10 8.51 -4.99
C ASP A 93 -2.46 8.82 -4.33
N GLY A 94 -2.47 9.30 -3.09
CA GLY A 94 -3.70 9.66 -2.39
C GLY A 94 -4.37 10.97 -2.90
N ASN A 95 -3.78 11.62 -3.91
CA ASN A 95 -4.36 12.76 -4.64
C ASN A 95 -4.78 12.36 -6.06
N ASP A 96 -4.84 11.07 -6.38
CA ASP A 96 -5.11 10.51 -7.71
C ASP A 96 -4.08 10.97 -8.77
N LEU A 97 -2.85 11.25 -8.35
CA LEU A 97 -1.75 11.60 -9.26
C LEU A 97 -0.87 10.38 -9.52
N PRO A 98 -0.50 10.12 -10.79
CA PRO A 98 0.38 9.01 -11.11
C PRO A 98 1.80 9.27 -10.58
N ILE A 99 2.36 8.24 -9.94
CA ILE A 99 3.74 8.21 -9.48
C ILE A 99 4.37 6.87 -9.84
N THR A 100 5.63 6.89 -10.25
CA THR A 100 6.45 5.69 -10.46
C THR A 100 7.51 5.60 -9.38
N ILE A 101 7.61 4.45 -8.74
CA ILE A 101 8.55 4.16 -7.65
C ILE A 101 9.52 3.09 -8.14
N ASN A 102 10.83 3.39 -8.03
CA ASN A 102 11.87 2.41 -8.35
C ASN A 102 11.91 1.33 -7.27
N LYS A 103 12.10 0.09 -7.67
CA LYS A 103 12.15 -1.10 -6.82
C LYS A 103 13.55 -1.74 -6.82
N PRO A 104 13.99 -2.37 -5.74
CA PRO A 104 13.31 -2.45 -4.43
C PRO A 104 13.41 -1.14 -3.63
N VAL A 105 12.43 -0.88 -2.76
CA VAL A 105 12.45 0.24 -1.82
C VAL A 105 13.11 -0.23 -0.52
N GLU A 106 14.34 0.23 -0.26
CA GLU A 106 15.15 -0.22 0.89
C GLU A 106 15.41 0.91 1.91
N ARG A 107 15.20 2.18 1.51
CA ARG A 107 15.56 3.37 2.30
C ARG A 107 14.40 4.36 2.31
N ILE A 108 13.65 4.36 3.41
CA ILE A 108 12.40 5.13 3.52
C ILE A 108 12.58 6.24 4.54
N VAL A 109 12.17 7.45 4.17
CA VAL A 109 11.91 8.53 5.13
C VAL A 109 10.42 8.60 5.39
N VAL A 110 10.03 8.60 6.66
CA VAL A 110 8.63 8.49 7.09
C VAL A 110 8.17 9.76 7.78
N GLU A 111 7.10 10.37 7.25
CA GLU A 111 6.40 11.47 7.90
C GLU A 111 5.25 10.95 8.75
N TYR A 112 5.21 11.39 10.01
CA TYR A 112 4.12 11.23 10.97
C TYR A 112 3.87 9.82 11.50
N LEU A 113 3.04 9.73 12.55
CA LEU A 113 2.85 8.51 13.34
C LEU A 113 2.11 7.42 12.54
N ASP A 114 1.06 7.78 11.79
CA ASP A 114 0.24 6.83 11.03
C ASP A 114 1.07 6.05 9.98
N ASN A 115 1.99 6.73 9.29
CA ASN A 115 2.90 6.07 8.37
C ASN A 115 3.94 5.20 9.11
N ALA A 116 4.38 5.63 10.29
CA ALA A 116 5.28 4.81 11.12
C ALA A 116 4.57 3.55 11.64
N ASP A 117 3.29 3.65 12.03
CA ASP A 117 2.47 2.49 12.37
C ASP A 117 2.40 1.49 11.21
N LEU A 118 2.20 1.98 9.99
CA LEU A 118 2.19 1.10 8.81
C LEU A 118 3.53 0.40 8.59
N MET A 119 4.66 1.05 8.84
CA MET A 119 5.96 0.37 8.74
C MET A 119 6.07 -0.78 9.75
N GLN A 120 5.48 -0.64 10.95
CA GLN A 120 5.42 -1.74 11.92
C GLN A 120 4.47 -2.85 11.44
N ILE A 121 3.27 -2.48 10.98
CA ILE A 121 2.24 -3.41 10.48
C ILE A 121 2.79 -4.24 9.30
N LEU A 122 3.44 -3.58 8.34
CA LEU A 122 4.04 -4.21 7.17
C LEU A 122 5.40 -4.85 7.45
N LYS A 123 5.88 -4.81 8.70
CA LYS A 123 7.17 -5.39 9.13
C LYS A 123 8.37 -4.86 8.35
N LYS A 124 8.36 -3.55 8.04
CA LYS A 124 9.40 -2.87 7.24
C LYS A 124 10.13 -1.76 8.01
N THR A 125 10.13 -1.82 9.35
CA THR A 125 10.82 -0.83 10.21
C THR A 125 12.33 -0.77 9.97
N ASP A 126 12.93 -1.86 9.51
CA ASP A 126 14.35 -1.97 9.18
C ASP A 126 14.73 -1.10 7.96
N ARG A 127 13.79 -0.84 7.04
CA ARG A 127 14.00 0.02 5.87
C ARG A 127 13.87 1.52 6.18
N VAL A 128 13.39 1.90 7.37
CA VAL A 128 13.25 3.31 7.76
C VAL A 128 14.62 3.89 8.13
N VAL A 129 15.09 4.86 7.34
CA VAL A 129 16.39 5.55 7.55
C VAL A 129 16.23 6.93 8.17
N GLY A 130 15.06 7.55 8.03
CA GLY A 130 14.74 8.86 8.60
C GLY A 130 13.28 8.97 9.02
N VAL A 131 13.04 9.78 10.05
CA VAL A 131 11.71 10.01 10.60
C VAL A 131 11.49 11.48 10.89
N ASP A 132 10.22 11.90 10.87
CA ASP A 132 9.89 13.24 11.30
C ASP A 132 9.97 13.42 12.83
N LEU A 133 9.77 14.65 13.27
CA LEU A 133 9.87 15.02 14.69
C LEU A 133 8.84 14.32 15.58
N ALA A 134 7.64 14.00 15.05
CA ALA A 134 6.59 13.34 15.82
C ALA A 134 7.01 11.90 16.19
N VAL A 135 7.49 11.14 15.22
CA VAL A 135 8.00 9.78 15.42
C VAL A 135 9.23 9.78 16.33
N ALA A 136 10.19 10.70 16.10
CA ALA A 136 11.40 10.80 16.92
C ALA A 136 11.10 11.09 18.40
N LYS A 137 9.97 11.76 18.71
CA LYS A 137 9.52 12.06 20.07
C LYS A 137 8.63 10.99 20.69
N SER A 138 8.34 9.91 20.00
CA SER A 138 7.44 8.83 20.44
C SER A 138 8.17 7.49 20.66
N PRO A 139 9.24 7.41 21.50
CA PRO A 139 10.03 6.19 21.66
C PRO A 139 9.26 5.04 22.34
N ALA A 140 8.19 5.34 23.07
CA ALA A 140 7.35 4.30 23.68
C ALA A 140 6.51 3.55 22.63
N GLU A 141 6.14 4.23 21.55
CA GLU A 141 5.32 3.72 20.46
C GLU A 141 6.20 3.16 19.32
N PHE A 142 7.30 3.85 19.02
CA PHE A 142 8.23 3.51 17.95
C PHE A 142 9.66 3.28 18.46
N PRO A 143 9.91 2.25 19.28
CA PRO A 143 11.22 2.06 19.93
C PRO A 143 12.37 1.88 18.95
N GLU A 144 12.12 1.30 17.77
CA GLU A 144 13.13 1.08 16.74
C GLU A 144 13.32 2.32 15.86
N MET A 145 12.22 2.96 15.44
CA MET A 145 12.25 4.05 14.48
C MET A 145 12.55 5.41 15.14
N SER A 146 12.17 5.65 16.38
CA SER A 146 12.43 6.92 17.07
C SER A 146 13.92 7.28 17.21
N ASN A 147 14.79 6.26 17.11
CA ASN A 147 16.26 6.44 17.13
C ASN A 147 16.86 6.69 15.73
N ARG A 148 16.05 6.69 14.67
CA ARG A 148 16.51 7.02 13.31
C ARG A 148 16.78 8.53 13.19
N THR A 149 17.41 8.92 12.11
CA THR A 149 17.72 10.33 11.86
C THR A 149 16.44 11.17 11.81
N CYS A 150 16.29 12.14 12.71
CA CYS A 150 15.17 13.07 12.67
C CYS A 150 15.39 14.12 11.58
N VAL A 151 14.47 14.20 10.62
CA VAL A 151 14.52 15.12 9.46
C VAL A 151 13.69 16.40 9.67
N GLY A 152 13.39 16.74 10.92
CA GLY A 152 12.62 17.94 11.27
C GLY A 152 11.11 17.66 11.32
N ALA A 153 10.31 18.73 11.43
CA ALA A 153 8.86 18.67 11.37
C ALA A 153 8.41 18.80 9.91
N MET A 154 8.19 17.67 9.23
CA MET A 154 7.97 17.60 7.78
C MET A 154 6.82 18.47 7.28
N HIS A 155 5.78 18.69 8.10
CA HIS A 155 4.63 19.52 7.77
C HIS A 155 4.85 21.03 7.99
N LYS A 156 5.98 21.44 8.63
CA LYS A 156 6.31 22.85 8.94
C LYS A 156 7.68 23.27 8.40
N GLU A 157 8.72 22.66 8.92
CA GLU A 157 10.11 23.00 8.66
C GLU A 157 10.90 21.70 8.38
N PRO A 158 10.74 21.09 7.20
CA PRO A 158 11.51 19.91 6.83
C PRO A 158 12.98 20.28 6.59
N ASP A 159 13.88 19.45 7.07
CA ASP A 159 15.31 19.54 6.78
C ASP A 159 15.60 18.74 5.49
N TYR A 160 15.38 19.38 4.34
CA TYR A 160 15.56 18.74 3.04
C TYR A 160 17.01 18.28 2.79
N GLU A 161 18.00 19.03 3.27
CA GLU A 161 19.42 18.64 3.14
C GLU A 161 19.66 17.31 3.88
N LYS A 162 19.08 17.19 5.07
CA LYS A 162 19.18 15.96 5.85
C LYS A 162 18.44 14.81 5.18
N VAL A 163 17.24 15.03 4.63
CA VAL A 163 16.53 14.02 3.85
C VAL A 163 17.41 13.52 2.71
N LEU A 164 17.93 14.42 1.88
CA LEU A 164 18.78 14.07 0.74
C LEU A 164 20.08 13.35 1.19
N SER A 165 20.64 13.72 2.35
CA SER A 165 21.85 13.06 2.87
C SER A 165 21.64 11.62 3.28
N LEU A 166 20.39 11.22 3.49
CA LEU A 166 20.01 9.84 3.79
C LEU A 166 19.89 8.98 2.53
N ASP A 167 19.95 9.57 1.34
CA ASP A 167 19.81 8.89 0.04
C ASP A 167 18.60 7.94 0.04
N PRO A 168 17.36 8.46 0.24
CA PRO A 168 16.19 7.62 0.34
C PRO A 168 15.66 7.24 -1.04
N ASP A 169 15.12 6.00 -1.13
CA ASP A 169 14.39 5.50 -2.28
C ASP A 169 12.95 6.01 -2.30
N LEU A 170 12.43 6.42 -1.14
CA LEU A 170 11.06 6.87 -0.96
C LEU A 170 10.93 7.83 0.21
N LEU A 171 10.21 8.94 0.00
CA LEU A 171 9.62 9.74 1.08
C LEU A 171 8.13 9.40 1.17
N LEU A 172 7.71 8.83 2.30
CA LEU A 172 6.32 8.54 2.59
C LEU A 172 5.70 9.67 3.38
N LEU A 173 4.80 10.43 2.74
CA LEU A 173 4.12 11.58 3.33
C LEU A 173 2.80 11.21 3.98
N PHE A 174 2.50 11.90 5.07
CA PHE A 174 1.18 11.92 5.67
C PHE A 174 0.31 13.04 5.07
N SER A 175 0.91 14.15 4.67
CA SER A 175 0.22 15.31 4.11
C SER A 175 0.12 15.24 2.57
N ASN A 176 -0.92 15.88 2.01
CA ASN A 176 -1.19 15.89 0.58
C ASN A 176 -0.39 16.94 -0.23
N VAL A 177 0.70 17.45 0.34
CA VAL A 177 1.54 18.49 -0.27
C VAL A 177 2.72 17.91 -1.07
N THR A 178 2.48 16.83 -1.81
CA THR A 178 3.51 16.10 -2.56
C THR A 178 4.30 16.99 -3.51
N GLN A 179 3.63 17.85 -4.29
CA GLN A 179 4.27 18.71 -5.28
C GLN A 179 5.27 19.72 -4.68
N GLU A 180 5.04 20.20 -3.46
CA GLU A 180 6.00 21.09 -2.77
C GLU A 180 7.25 20.31 -2.38
N LYS A 181 7.08 19.12 -1.83
CA LYS A 181 8.18 18.26 -1.39
C LYS A 181 9.02 17.77 -2.58
N ASP A 182 8.36 17.36 -3.66
CA ASP A 182 8.99 16.91 -4.89
C ASP A 182 9.97 17.92 -5.48
N LYS A 183 9.61 19.22 -5.47
CA LYS A 183 10.49 20.31 -5.92
C LYS A 183 11.78 20.43 -5.09
N ASN A 184 11.72 20.12 -3.80
CA ASN A 184 12.84 20.26 -2.88
C ASN A 184 13.64 18.97 -2.72
N LEU A 185 13.17 17.85 -3.29
CA LEU A 185 13.77 16.52 -3.18
C LEU A 185 13.97 15.88 -4.56
N PRO A 186 14.79 16.50 -5.43
CA PRO A 186 14.99 16.03 -6.78
C PRO A 186 15.49 14.57 -6.80
N GLY A 187 14.80 13.72 -7.52
CA GLY A 187 15.14 12.30 -7.69
C GLY A 187 14.69 11.39 -6.54
N VAL A 188 13.99 11.92 -5.53
CA VAL A 188 13.38 11.11 -4.47
C VAL A 188 11.88 11.03 -4.73
N PRO A 189 11.31 9.85 -5.02
CA PRO A 189 9.87 9.69 -5.13
C PRO A 189 9.17 10.11 -3.83
N VAL A 190 8.10 10.90 -3.95
CA VAL A 190 7.34 11.44 -2.82
C VAL A 190 5.92 10.89 -2.88
N LEU A 191 5.62 9.93 -2.03
CA LEU A 191 4.32 9.25 -1.99
C LEU A 191 3.46 9.73 -0.83
N PHE A 192 2.28 10.25 -1.15
CA PHE A 192 1.16 10.37 -0.23
C PHE A 192 0.24 9.17 -0.44
N ALA A 193 0.20 8.24 0.51
CA ALA A 193 -0.58 7.01 0.36
C ALA A 193 -2.09 7.20 0.55
N GLY A 194 -2.52 8.27 1.23
CA GLY A 194 -3.94 8.58 1.45
C GLY A 194 -4.54 7.93 2.70
N LEU A 195 -3.78 7.77 3.77
CA LEU A 195 -4.22 7.14 5.03
C LEU A 195 -5.32 7.87 5.81
N TYR A 196 -5.83 8.97 5.27
CA TYR A 196 -6.87 9.74 5.95
C TYR A 196 -8.21 9.00 6.02
N TYR A 197 -8.84 9.11 7.19
CA TYR A 197 -10.24 8.79 7.42
C TYR A 197 -10.69 7.41 6.92
N PRO A 198 -10.46 6.36 7.70
CA PRO A 198 -11.06 5.07 7.40
C PRO A 198 -12.59 5.24 7.34
N ASP A 199 -13.21 4.83 6.24
CA ASP A 199 -14.67 4.75 6.17
C ASP A 199 -15.13 3.49 6.93
N LEU A 200 -15.61 3.70 8.15
CA LEU A 200 -16.07 2.61 9.01
C LEU A 200 -17.39 1.99 8.55
N LEU A 201 -18.09 2.64 7.62
CA LEU A 201 -19.34 2.12 7.04
C LEU A 201 -19.09 1.30 5.76
N LYS A 202 -17.98 1.59 5.08
CA LYS A 202 -17.52 0.90 3.87
C LYS A 202 -16.02 0.65 3.95
N PRO A 203 -15.57 -0.10 4.94
CA PRO A 203 -14.13 -0.24 5.21
C PRO A 203 -13.38 -0.92 4.05
N GLU A 204 -14.04 -1.79 3.27
CA GLU A 204 -13.43 -2.47 2.12
C GLU A 204 -12.96 -1.50 1.03
N THR A 205 -13.69 -0.40 0.84
CA THR A 205 -13.46 0.60 -0.21
C THR A 205 -12.91 1.92 0.35
N SER A 206 -12.49 1.93 1.61
CA SER A 206 -11.97 3.15 2.23
C SER A 206 -10.58 3.51 1.68
N ALA A 207 -10.27 4.82 1.65
CA ALA A 207 -8.95 5.31 1.28
C ALA A 207 -7.83 4.71 2.16
N PHE A 208 -8.12 4.40 3.42
CA PHE A 208 -7.21 3.72 4.32
C PHE A 208 -6.86 2.30 3.81
N THR A 209 -7.85 1.51 3.42
CA THR A 209 -7.64 0.13 2.91
C THR A 209 -6.86 0.16 1.60
N ASP A 210 -7.17 1.11 0.71
CA ASP A 210 -6.43 1.34 -0.53
C ASP A 210 -4.96 1.70 -0.25
N ALA A 211 -4.71 2.60 0.69
CA ALA A 211 -3.36 3.00 1.08
C ALA A 211 -2.55 1.82 1.62
N VAL A 212 -3.14 0.98 2.47
CA VAL A 212 -2.48 -0.22 3.02
C VAL A 212 -2.11 -1.19 1.91
N ARG A 213 -3.03 -1.46 0.96
CA ARG A 213 -2.74 -2.35 -0.18
C ARG A 213 -1.67 -1.79 -1.10
N LYS A 214 -1.77 -0.51 -1.50
CA LYS A 214 -0.75 0.16 -2.32
C LYS A 214 0.64 0.04 -1.69
N LEU A 215 0.75 0.32 -0.39
CA LEU A 215 2.02 0.18 0.33
C LEU A 215 2.48 -1.27 0.43
N GLY A 216 1.57 -2.24 0.47
CA GLY A 216 1.89 -3.65 0.32
C GLY A 216 2.66 -3.94 -0.98
N TYR A 217 2.19 -3.42 -2.11
CA TYR A 217 2.88 -3.57 -3.41
C TYR A 217 4.19 -2.78 -3.46
N VAL A 218 4.21 -1.55 -2.97
CA VAL A 218 5.42 -0.69 -2.93
C VAL A 218 6.55 -1.34 -2.13
N LEU A 219 6.22 -2.01 -1.03
CA LEU A 219 7.20 -2.51 -0.05
C LEU A 219 7.43 -4.03 -0.11
N ASP A 220 6.85 -4.74 -1.08
CA ASP A 220 6.87 -6.21 -1.16
C ASP A 220 6.34 -6.85 0.14
N ALA A 221 5.17 -6.41 0.57
CA ALA A 221 4.50 -6.79 1.82
C ALA A 221 3.00 -7.05 1.62
N GLN A 222 2.58 -7.51 0.43
CA GLN A 222 1.18 -7.72 0.08
C GLN A 222 0.47 -8.65 1.06
N GLN A 223 1.16 -9.73 1.48
CA GLN A 223 0.60 -10.66 2.46
C GLN A 223 0.36 -9.99 3.82
N ASP A 224 1.34 -9.23 4.34
CA ASP A 224 1.21 -8.53 5.62
C ASP A 224 0.09 -7.46 5.55
N ALA A 225 -0.05 -6.78 4.41
CA ALA A 225 -1.11 -5.83 4.16
C ALA A 225 -2.50 -6.49 4.22
N GLU A 226 -2.71 -7.61 3.52
CA GLU A 226 -3.98 -8.33 3.54
C GLU A 226 -4.29 -8.95 4.90
N GLU A 227 -3.30 -9.50 5.61
CA GLU A 227 -3.47 -9.99 6.99
C GLU A 227 -4.00 -8.89 7.91
N TYR A 228 -3.43 -7.68 7.80
CA TYR A 228 -3.88 -6.53 8.60
C TYR A 228 -5.28 -6.07 8.21
N ILE A 229 -5.59 -5.97 6.89
CA ILE A 229 -6.90 -5.59 6.40
C ILE A 229 -7.96 -6.58 6.90
N GLN A 230 -7.71 -7.88 6.82
CA GLN A 230 -8.61 -8.90 7.32
C GLN A 230 -8.83 -8.79 8.83
N TRP A 231 -7.77 -8.54 9.60
CA TRP A 231 -7.89 -8.28 11.04
C TRP A 231 -8.75 -7.04 11.32
N HIS A 232 -8.53 -5.96 10.58
CA HIS A 232 -9.28 -4.70 10.71
C HIS A 232 -10.77 -4.93 10.42
N MET A 233 -11.08 -5.57 9.28
CA MET A 233 -12.44 -5.91 8.86
C MET A 233 -13.15 -6.80 9.88
N ASN A 234 -12.50 -7.86 10.34
CA ASN A 234 -13.06 -8.76 11.34
C ASN A 234 -13.33 -8.04 12.66
N SER A 235 -12.46 -7.10 13.05
CA SER A 235 -12.63 -6.30 14.28
C SER A 235 -13.83 -5.36 14.16
N LEU A 236 -14.01 -4.69 13.02
CA LEU A 236 -15.18 -3.84 12.75
C LEU A 236 -16.48 -4.66 12.74
N ASN A 237 -16.51 -5.80 12.06
CA ASN A 237 -17.69 -6.67 12.00
C ASN A 237 -18.10 -7.12 13.41
N ARG A 238 -17.16 -7.53 14.25
CA ARG A 238 -17.45 -7.89 15.65
C ARG A 238 -18.03 -6.72 16.44
N LEU A 239 -17.53 -5.50 16.23
CA LEU A 239 -18.10 -4.30 16.87
C LEU A 239 -19.54 -4.07 16.40
N VAL A 240 -19.80 -4.13 15.10
CA VAL A 240 -21.14 -3.97 14.52
C VAL A 240 -22.10 -5.06 15.06
N GLU A 241 -21.69 -6.31 15.06
CA GLU A 241 -22.49 -7.42 15.62
C GLU A 241 -22.83 -7.21 17.11
N THR A 242 -21.84 -6.73 17.89
CA THR A 242 -22.02 -6.54 19.35
C THR A 242 -22.89 -5.31 19.64
N THR A 243 -22.75 -4.22 18.88
CA THR A 243 -23.38 -2.93 19.18
C THR A 243 -24.62 -2.62 18.33
N GLY A 244 -24.77 -3.31 17.19
CA GLY A 244 -25.83 -3.03 16.21
C GLY A 244 -27.25 -3.24 16.76
N SER A 245 -27.42 -4.13 17.75
CA SER A 245 -28.69 -4.39 18.40
C SER A 245 -29.04 -3.42 19.54
N ILE A 246 -28.11 -2.53 19.94
CA ILE A 246 -28.32 -1.56 21.03
C ILE A 246 -29.26 -0.47 20.54
N PRO A 247 -30.46 -0.27 21.15
CA PRO A 247 -31.37 0.82 20.80
C PRO A 247 -30.71 2.19 20.97
N ASP A 248 -31.06 3.15 20.14
CA ASP A 248 -30.49 4.50 20.22
C ASP A 248 -30.69 5.16 21.61
N SER A 249 -31.81 4.84 22.28
CA SER A 249 -32.10 5.30 23.64
C SER A 249 -31.14 4.76 24.72
N GLU A 250 -30.44 3.67 24.43
CA GLU A 250 -29.48 3.00 25.35
C GLU A 250 -28.03 3.31 24.98
N ARG A 251 -27.80 3.98 23.83
CA ARG A 251 -26.46 4.38 23.42
C ARG A 251 -25.96 5.57 24.23
N PRO A 252 -24.72 5.56 24.72
CA PRO A 252 -24.16 6.68 25.46
C PRO A 252 -23.99 7.90 24.54
N THR A 253 -24.27 9.09 25.07
CA THR A 253 -23.89 10.34 24.40
C THR A 253 -22.41 10.61 24.65
N VAL A 254 -21.64 10.77 23.57
CA VAL A 254 -20.21 11.07 23.64
C VAL A 254 -19.95 12.44 23.06
N LEU A 255 -19.21 13.28 23.81
CA LEU A 255 -18.67 14.55 23.32
C LEU A 255 -17.19 14.35 22.99
N VAL A 256 -16.85 14.49 21.71
CA VAL A 256 -15.44 14.46 21.25
C VAL A 256 -14.97 15.90 21.07
N LEU A 257 -13.96 16.31 21.83
CA LEU A 257 -13.31 17.61 21.71
C LEU A 257 -11.96 17.42 21.02
N SER A 258 -11.80 18.05 19.85
CA SER A 258 -10.51 18.12 19.16
C SER A 258 -9.81 19.42 19.53
N LEU A 259 -8.55 19.34 19.98
CA LEU A 259 -7.71 20.52 20.25
C LEU A 259 -7.22 21.22 18.97
N ILE A 260 -7.46 20.63 17.80
CA ILE A 260 -7.05 21.21 16.52
C ILE A 260 -7.95 22.36 16.08
N HIS A 261 -9.13 22.49 16.68
CA HIS A 261 -10.14 23.50 16.33
C HIS A 261 -10.43 24.51 17.46
N ILE A 262 -9.55 24.65 18.44
CA ILE A 262 -9.63 25.66 19.51
C ILE A 262 -8.62 26.76 19.23
#